data_d92e265f7c0a6b173295275d906c02b4
#
_entry.id   d92e265f7c0a6b173295275d906c02b4
#
_cell.length_a   1.000
_cell.length_b   1.000
_cell.length_c   1.000
_cell.angle_alpha   90.00
_cell.angle_beta   90.00
_cell.angle_gamma   90.00
#
_symmetry.space_group_name_H-M   'P 1'
#
loop_
_entity.id
_entity.type
_entity.pdbx_description
1 polymer ?
#
loop_
_entity_poly.entity_id
_entity_poly.type
_entity_poly.pdbx_seq_one_letter_code
_entity_poly.pdbx_strand_id
1 'polypeptide(L)'
;VRAILAFFDTWNPEHAAEHPALIRQLDDVTAGGNLVFRVDGRKVEEDAAIREAWQRYRDGGESGVKMQCLVTGKEDEIAAVHPSGTGVRDAQSSGAALVSFNAPAFCSYGREQNYNAPVGKYAAFAYTAALNHLLADSDHVQHIGDTTVVCWAEGAEDIYQSFGMAALFGGEVPGLSDNDLRAALKRLANGLPCDDLGVDPNRPFYILGLAPNAARLSVRFFLRDSFGKLM
;
A
#
# COMPACT_ATOMS: atom_id res chain seq x y z
N VAL A 1 -14.97 -13.77 -18.06
CA VAL A 1 -14.38 -15.12 -17.99
C VAL A 1 -14.56 -15.86 -19.31
N ARG A 2 -15.78 -16.00 -19.89
CA ARG A 2 -15.99 -16.75 -21.16
C ARG A 2 -15.14 -16.24 -22.32
N ALA A 3 -15.00 -14.92 -22.48
CA ALA A 3 -14.18 -14.33 -23.55
C ALA A 3 -12.68 -14.66 -23.36
N ILE A 4 -12.20 -14.72 -22.13
CA ILE A 4 -10.80 -15.10 -21.83
C ILE A 4 -10.59 -16.59 -22.13
N LEU A 5 -11.53 -17.45 -21.75
CA LEU A 5 -11.46 -18.88 -22.08
C LEU A 5 -11.46 -19.10 -23.60
N ALA A 6 -12.37 -18.43 -24.32
CA ALA A 6 -12.44 -18.49 -25.78
C ALA A 6 -11.12 -18.00 -26.44
N PHE A 7 -10.45 -17.01 -25.86
CA PHE A 7 -9.12 -16.59 -26.32
C PHE A 7 -8.09 -17.71 -26.15
N PHE A 8 -8.06 -18.36 -24.97
CA PHE A 8 -7.11 -19.46 -24.72
C PHE A 8 -7.42 -20.72 -25.52
N ASP A 9 -8.68 -21.00 -25.84
CA ASP A 9 -9.07 -22.12 -26.70
C ASP A 9 -8.52 -21.98 -28.13
N THR A 10 -8.29 -20.75 -28.58
CA THR A 10 -7.75 -20.43 -29.92
C THR A 10 -6.28 -20.03 -29.88
N TRP A 11 -5.71 -19.84 -28.71
CA TRP A 11 -4.34 -19.38 -28.54
C TRP A 11 -3.33 -20.47 -28.90
N ASN A 12 -2.41 -20.12 -29.82
CA ASN A 12 -1.25 -20.92 -30.13
C ASN A 12 0.03 -20.09 -29.98
N PRO A 13 0.92 -20.42 -29.01
CA PRO A 13 2.18 -19.70 -28.79
C PRO A 13 3.11 -19.68 -30.01
N GLU A 14 3.09 -20.71 -30.82
CA GLU A 14 3.93 -20.80 -32.03
C GLU A 14 3.57 -19.74 -33.09
N HIS A 15 2.31 -19.28 -33.07
CA HIS A 15 1.79 -18.25 -33.96
C HIS A 15 1.57 -16.90 -33.25
N ALA A 16 2.21 -16.67 -32.10
CA ALA A 16 2.06 -15.46 -31.33
C ALA A 16 2.39 -14.18 -32.13
N ALA A 17 3.43 -14.24 -32.98
CA ALA A 17 3.86 -13.14 -33.83
C ALA A 17 2.84 -12.74 -34.91
N GLU A 18 1.94 -13.64 -35.26
CA GLU A 18 0.91 -13.42 -36.29
C GLU A 18 -0.44 -13.02 -35.67
N HIS A 19 -0.55 -13.12 -34.34
CA HIS A 19 -1.82 -12.87 -33.65
C HIS A 19 -2.19 -11.38 -33.68
N PRO A 20 -3.40 -11.01 -34.16
CA PRO A 20 -3.78 -9.61 -34.37
C PRO A 20 -3.68 -8.71 -33.14
N ALA A 21 -3.85 -9.28 -31.94
CA ALA A 21 -3.75 -8.52 -30.69
C ALA A 21 -2.30 -8.30 -30.23
N LEU A 22 -1.33 -9.06 -30.75
CA LEU A 22 0.07 -9.04 -30.29
C LEU A 22 1.05 -8.52 -31.33
N ILE A 23 0.71 -8.54 -32.62
CA ILE A 23 1.61 -8.24 -33.73
C ILE A 23 2.36 -6.90 -33.60
N ARG A 24 1.82 -5.93 -32.85
CA ARG A 24 2.44 -4.62 -32.63
C ARG A 24 3.13 -4.49 -31.27
N GLN A 25 2.96 -5.47 -30.39
CA GLN A 25 3.37 -5.39 -28.97
C GLN A 25 4.10 -6.66 -28.52
N LEU A 26 4.49 -7.53 -29.46
CA LEU A 26 5.09 -8.81 -29.11
C LEU A 26 6.40 -8.62 -28.33
N ASP A 27 7.22 -7.67 -28.74
CA ASP A 27 8.50 -7.39 -28.09
C ASP A 27 8.29 -6.91 -26.64
N ASP A 28 7.31 -6.05 -26.41
CA ASP A 28 6.95 -5.55 -25.07
C ASP A 28 6.41 -6.70 -24.17
N VAL A 29 5.59 -7.58 -24.76
CA VAL A 29 5.04 -8.75 -24.07
C VAL A 29 6.13 -9.76 -23.71
N THR A 30 7.07 -10.00 -24.62
CA THR A 30 8.16 -10.96 -24.41
C THR A 30 9.30 -10.41 -23.55
N ALA A 31 9.45 -9.09 -23.46
CA ALA A 31 10.38 -8.45 -22.52
C ALA A 31 10.03 -8.69 -21.05
N GLY A 32 8.84 -9.20 -20.78
CA GLY A 32 8.31 -9.45 -19.45
C GLY A 32 7.56 -8.23 -18.91
N GLY A 33 6.62 -8.49 -18.01
CA GLY A 33 5.79 -7.46 -17.40
C GLY A 33 4.46 -8.04 -16.91
N ASN A 34 3.70 -7.22 -16.20
CA ASN A 34 2.36 -7.59 -15.77
C ASN A 34 1.38 -7.38 -16.94
N LEU A 35 0.73 -8.45 -17.36
CA LEU A 35 -0.27 -8.41 -18.42
C LEU A 35 -1.68 -8.46 -17.82
N VAL A 36 -2.59 -7.69 -18.39
CA VAL A 36 -3.98 -7.62 -17.98
C VAL A 36 -4.88 -7.85 -19.17
N PHE A 37 -5.89 -8.71 -19.00
CA PHE A 37 -6.90 -8.89 -20.01
C PHE A 37 -7.86 -7.68 -20.05
N ARG A 38 -8.16 -7.25 -21.28
CA ARG A 38 -9.20 -6.26 -21.54
C ARG A 38 -10.30 -6.91 -22.39
N VAL A 39 -11.53 -6.86 -21.87
CA VAL A 39 -12.73 -7.39 -22.56
C VAL A 39 -13.71 -6.24 -22.77
N ASP A 40 -14.14 -6.02 -23.99
CA ASP A 40 -15.04 -4.90 -24.37
C ASP A 40 -14.57 -3.53 -23.85
N GLY A 41 -13.25 -3.29 -23.92
CA GLY A 41 -12.62 -2.04 -23.49
C GLY A 41 -12.45 -1.86 -21.98
N ARG A 42 -12.93 -2.79 -21.15
CA ARG A 42 -12.76 -2.76 -19.68
C ARG A 42 -11.68 -3.74 -19.23
N LYS A 43 -10.89 -3.34 -18.29
CA LYS A 43 -9.92 -4.23 -17.65
C LYS A 43 -10.65 -5.24 -16.76
N VAL A 44 -10.19 -6.48 -16.78
CA VAL A 44 -10.87 -7.59 -16.11
C VAL A 44 -10.85 -7.45 -14.60
N GLU A 45 -9.79 -6.88 -14.04
CA GLU A 45 -9.65 -6.60 -12.61
C GLU A 45 -10.58 -5.49 -12.09
N GLU A 46 -11.19 -4.71 -12.98
CA GLU A 46 -12.19 -3.69 -12.61
C GLU A 46 -13.59 -4.31 -12.38
N ASP A 47 -13.82 -5.54 -12.83
CA ASP A 47 -15.09 -6.25 -12.65
C ASP A 47 -15.23 -6.79 -11.22
N ALA A 48 -16.27 -6.35 -10.52
CA ALA A 48 -16.53 -6.72 -9.12
C ALA A 48 -16.71 -8.25 -8.95
N ALA A 49 -17.42 -8.91 -9.87
CA ALA A 49 -17.65 -10.35 -9.79
C ALA A 49 -16.38 -11.16 -9.98
N ILE A 50 -15.44 -10.67 -10.81
CA ILE A 50 -14.14 -11.30 -11.01
C ILE A 50 -13.27 -11.10 -9.77
N ARG A 51 -13.25 -9.91 -9.20
CA ARG A 51 -12.53 -9.64 -7.94
C ARG A 51 -13.03 -10.53 -6.80
N GLU A 52 -14.34 -10.65 -6.65
CA GLU A 52 -14.94 -11.55 -5.64
C GLU A 52 -14.64 -13.02 -5.89
N ALA A 53 -14.68 -13.46 -7.15
CA ALA A 53 -14.35 -14.85 -7.51
C ALA A 53 -12.87 -15.14 -7.25
N TRP A 54 -11.98 -14.21 -7.59
CA TRP A 54 -10.55 -14.31 -7.30
C TRP A 54 -10.28 -14.35 -5.81
N GLN A 55 -10.94 -13.48 -5.03
CA GLN A 55 -10.85 -13.47 -3.58
C GLN A 55 -11.26 -14.82 -2.99
N ARG A 56 -12.43 -15.35 -3.41
CA ARG A 56 -12.92 -16.68 -2.98
C ARG A 56 -11.95 -17.80 -3.35
N TYR A 57 -11.37 -17.77 -4.55
CA TYR A 57 -10.38 -18.76 -4.99
C TYR A 57 -9.12 -18.70 -4.12
N ARG A 58 -8.62 -17.52 -3.85
CA ARG A 58 -7.44 -17.31 -3.00
C ARG A 58 -7.70 -17.72 -1.55
N ASP A 59 -8.88 -17.43 -1.03
CA ASP A 59 -9.28 -17.76 0.34
C ASP A 59 -9.69 -19.25 0.49
N GLY A 60 -10.02 -19.94 -0.60
CA GLY A 60 -10.41 -21.35 -0.65
C GLY A 60 -9.25 -22.36 -0.81
N GLY A 61 -7.99 -21.90 -0.82
CA GLY A 61 -6.80 -22.76 -0.75
C GLY A 61 -6.70 -23.50 0.58
N GLU A 62 -5.81 -24.49 0.67
CA GLU A 62 -5.64 -25.39 1.83
C GLU A 62 -5.89 -24.70 3.17
N SER A 63 -6.76 -25.29 4.00
CA SER A 63 -7.20 -24.73 5.29
C SER A 63 -5.99 -24.45 6.19
N GLY A 64 -5.55 -23.20 6.22
CA GLY A 64 -4.51 -22.73 7.12
C GLY A 64 -5.02 -22.65 8.55
N VAL A 65 -4.12 -22.36 9.46
CA VAL A 65 -4.45 -22.17 10.88
C VAL A 65 -5.39 -20.98 11.03
N LYS A 66 -6.57 -21.19 11.60
CA LYS A 66 -7.53 -20.14 11.90
C LYS A 66 -7.34 -19.65 13.35
N MET A 67 -7.29 -18.33 13.49
CA MET A 67 -7.20 -17.65 14.79
C MET A 67 -7.89 -16.30 14.68
N GLN A 68 -8.14 -15.67 15.83
CA GLN A 68 -8.63 -14.30 15.83
C GLN A 68 -7.55 -13.36 15.27
N CYS A 69 -7.89 -12.65 14.21
CA CYS A 69 -7.01 -11.64 13.58
C CYS A 69 -6.89 -10.41 14.49
N LEU A 70 -5.67 -10.00 14.82
CA LEU A 70 -5.40 -8.82 15.66
C LEU A 70 -5.83 -7.49 15.01
N VAL A 71 -5.95 -7.45 13.70
CA VAL A 71 -6.35 -6.24 12.95
C VAL A 71 -7.87 -6.11 12.87
N THR A 72 -8.56 -7.20 12.53
CA THR A 72 -10.02 -7.16 12.27
C THR A 72 -10.86 -7.59 13.46
N GLY A 73 -10.26 -8.26 14.45
CA GLY A 73 -10.95 -8.86 15.58
C GLY A 73 -11.79 -10.11 15.23
N LYS A 74 -11.82 -10.51 13.96
CA LYS A 74 -12.59 -11.67 13.47
C LYS A 74 -11.71 -12.90 13.39
N GLU A 75 -12.35 -14.09 13.46
CA GLU A 75 -11.67 -15.34 13.12
C GLU A 75 -11.37 -15.36 11.62
N ASP A 76 -10.11 -15.64 11.28
CA ASP A 76 -9.62 -15.63 9.91
C ASP A 76 -8.47 -16.63 9.74
N GLU A 77 -8.15 -17.00 8.53
CA GLU A 77 -6.96 -17.75 8.19
C GLU A 77 -5.72 -16.87 8.31
N ILE A 78 -4.78 -17.27 9.15
CA ILE A 78 -3.63 -16.45 9.52
C ILE A 78 -2.50 -16.60 8.49
N ALA A 79 -1.92 -15.46 8.14
CA ALA A 79 -0.72 -15.42 7.31
C ALA A 79 0.50 -15.86 8.14
N ALA A 80 1.05 -17.04 7.85
CA ALA A 80 2.28 -17.53 8.49
C ALA A 80 3.47 -16.60 8.25
N VAL A 81 3.52 -15.99 7.06
CA VAL A 81 4.52 -14.98 6.68
C VAL A 81 3.79 -13.80 6.06
N HIS A 82 4.11 -12.59 6.48
CA HIS A 82 3.56 -11.39 5.87
C HIS A 82 4.35 -11.01 4.61
N PRO A 83 3.71 -10.39 3.61
CA PRO A 83 4.42 -9.83 2.47
C PRO A 83 5.44 -8.78 2.92
N SER A 84 6.49 -8.60 2.15
CA SER A 84 7.55 -7.62 2.44
C SER A 84 7.15 -6.21 2.01
N GLY A 85 7.52 -5.23 2.83
CA GLY A 85 7.52 -3.82 2.47
C GLY A 85 8.73 -3.47 1.62
N THR A 86 8.53 -2.69 0.58
CA THR A 86 9.57 -2.18 -0.33
C THR A 86 9.60 -0.65 -0.30
N GLY A 87 10.72 -0.02 -0.67
CA GLY A 87 10.82 1.44 -0.74
C GLY A 87 11.34 2.12 0.53
N VAL A 88 11.59 1.40 1.61
CA VAL A 88 12.28 1.96 2.78
C VAL A 88 13.78 2.07 2.47
N ARG A 89 14.35 3.25 2.68
CA ARG A 89 15.76 3.55 2.42
C ARG A 89 16.68 2.60 3.19
N ASP A 90 17.71 2.12 2.54
CA ASP A 90 18.74 1.22 3.09
C ASP A 90 18.19 -0.15 3.59
N ALA A 91 16.91 -0.48 3.34
CA ALA A 91 16.38 -1.81 3.55
C ALA A 91 16.83 -2.77 2.44
N GLN A 92 16.62 -4.07 2.64
CA GLN A 92 16.91 -5.07 1.61
C GLN A 92 16.14 -4.77 0.32
N SER A 93 16.81 -4.91 -0.82
CA SER A 93 16.19 -4.68 -2.15
C SER A 93 15.02 -5.63 -2.44
N SER A 94 15.06 -6.84 -1.88
CA SER A 94 13.95 -7.82 -1.94
C SER A 94 12.77 -7.47 -1.03
N GLY A 95 12.87 -6.37 -0.28
CA GLY A 95 11.91 -5.94 0.72
C GLY A 95 12.22 -6.43 2.12
N ALA A 96 11.62 -5.77 3.11
CA ALA A 96 11.77 -6.09 4.53
C ALA A 96 10.39 -6.21 5.20
N ALA A 97 10.23 -7.17 6.10
CA ALA A 97 8.95 -7.43 6.75
C ALA A 97 8.71 -6.45 7.91
N LEU A 98 7.50 -5.89 7.99
CA LEU A 98 7.08 -5.09 9.15
C LEU A 98 6.84 -5.97 10.38
N VAL A 99 6.23 -7.14 10.17
CA VAL A 99 5.97 -8.14 11.22
C VAL A 99 6.62 -9.45 10.80
N SER A 100 7.53 -9.98 11.61
CA SER A 100 8.26 -11.23 11.32
C SER A 100 8.81 -11.85 12.58
N PHE A 101 8.63 -13.17 12.71
CA PHE A 101 9.13 -14.03 13.79
C PHE A 101 10.03 -15.11 13.20
N ASN A 102 11.16 -14.71 12.66
CA ASN A 102 12.08 -15.55 11.90
C ASN A 102 13.20 -16.20 12.74
N ALA A 103 13.12 -16.10 14.06
CA ALA A 103 14.06 -16.76 14.97
C ALA A 103 13.32 -17.36 16.18
N PRO A 104 13.79 -18.49 16.73
CA PRO A 104 13.14 -19.13 17.89
C PRO A 104 12.99 -18.20 19.10
N ALA A 105 13.95 -17.28 19.29
CA ALA A 105 13.91 -16.29 20.38
C ALA A 105 12.72 -15.31 20.31
N PHE A 106 12.06 -15.20 19.16
CA PHE A 106 10.88 -14.35 18.96
C PHE A 106 9.56 -15.14 19.16
N CYS A 107 9.65 -16.45 19.31
CA CYS A 107 8.49 -17.33 19.42
C CYS A 107 8.12 -17.58 20.89
N SER A 108 6.82 -17.68 21.17
CA SER A 108 6.27 -17.89 22.51
C SER A 108 5.11 -18.88 22.46
N TYR A 109 4.85 -19.54 23.58
CA TYR A 109 3.71 -20.45 23.75
C TYR A 109 3.62 -21.57 22.71
N GLY A 110 4.77 -22.05 22.20
CA GLY A 110 4.83 -23.10 21.17
C GLY A 110 4.31 -22.66 19.79
N ARG A 111 4.14 -21.36 19.56
CA ARG A 111 3.75 -20.82 18.25
C ARG A 111 4.98 -20.51 17.43
N GLU A 112 4.90 -20.75 16.14
CA GLU A 112 5.94 -20.44 15.18
C GLU A 112 5.53 -19.28 14.28
N GLN A 113 6.48 -18.62 13.64
CA GLN A 113 6.27 -17.56 12.67
C GLN A 113 5.25 -16.50 13.15
N ASN A 114 4.46 -15.95 12.24
CA ASN A 114 3.50 -14.90 12.56
C ASN A 114 2.23 -15.39 13.30
N TYR A 115 2.14 -16.68 13.61
CA TYR A 115 1.14 -17.16 14.58
C TYR A 115 1.35 -16.61 16.00
N ASN A 116 2.52 -16.03 16.27
CA ASN A 116 2.81 -15.28 17.52
C ASN A 116 2.08 -13.93 17.57
N ALA A 117 1.80 -13.32 16.39
CA ALA A 117 0.98 -12.11 16.25
C ALA A 117 0.01 -12.34 15.08
N PRO A 118 -1.09 -13.07 15.32
CA PRO A 118 -1.95 -13.55 14.25
C PRO A 118 -2.65 -12.41 13.51
N VAL A 119 -2.39 -12.33 12.20
CA VAL A 119 -3.04 -11.41 11.28
C VAL A 119 -3.57 -12.22 10.10
N GLY A 120 -4.84 -12.00 9.77
CA GLY A 120 -5.49 -12.68 8.64
C GLY A 120 -4.80 -12.41 7.31
N LYS A 121 -4.84 -13.36 6.40
CA LYS A 121 -4.16 -13.26 5.08
C LYS A 121 -4.53 -11.97 4.32
N TYR A 122 -5.82 -11.63 4.31
CA TYR A 122 -6.26 -10.39 3.66
C TYR A 122 -5.71 -9.15 4.34
N ALA A 123 -5.77 -9.07 5.68
CA ALA A 123 -5.27 -7.92 6.42
C ALA A 123 -3.76 -7.75 6.25
N ALA A 124 -2.98 -8.85 6.27
CA ALA A 124 -1.54 -8.83 6.02
C ALA A 124 -1.21 -8.32 4.61
N PHE A 125 -1.95 -8.77 3.60
CA PHE A 125 -1.82 -8.26 2.24
C PHE A 125 -2.20 -6.79 2.14
N ALA A 126 -3.35 -6.40 2.70
CA ALA A 126 -3.91 -5.06 2.54
C ALA A 126 -2.99 -3.98 3.13
N TYR A 127 -2.51 -4.15 4.37
CA TYR A 127 -1.63 -3.15 4.97
C TYR A 127 -0.27 -3.06 4.24
N THR A 128 0.27 -4.20 3.78
CA THR A 128 1.54 -4.20 3.06
C THR A 128 1.40 -3.56 1.68
N ALA A 129 0.31 -3.85 0.96
CA ALA A 129 0.03 -3.24 -0.33
C ALA A 129 -0.17 -1.71 -0.20
N ALA A 130 -0.93 -1.27 0.82
CA ALA A 130 -1.10 0.16 1.10
C ALA A 130 0.23 0.84 1.45
N LEU A 131 1.04 0.23 2.31
CA LEU A 131 2.35 0.76 2.66
C LEU A 131 3.28 0.85 1.45
N ASN A 132 3.34 -0.19 0.62
CA ASN A 132 4.16 -0.20 -0.59
C ASN A 132 3.69 0.87 -1.60
N HIS A 133 2.39 1.09 -1.71
CA HIS A 133 1.83 2.15 -2.55
C HIS A 133 2.29 3.54 -2.07
N LEU A 134 2.16 3.81 -0.78
CA LEU A 134 2.61 5.07 -0.19
C LEU A 134 4.14 5.26 -0.32
N LEU A 135 4.92 4.21 -0.09
CA LEU A 135 6.39 4.26 -0.19
C LEU A 135 6.90 4.45 -1.63
N ALA A 136 6.09 4.10 -2.63
CA ALA A 136 6.42 4.30 -4.04
C ALA A 136 6.12 5.72 -4.54
N ASP A 137 5.36 6.50 -3.77
CA ASP A 137 4.96 7.85 -4.12
C ASP A 137 5.80 8.88 -3.34
N SER A 138 6.57 9.69 -4.07
CA SER A 138 7.44 10.71 -3.49
C SER A 138 6.69 11.79 -2.71
N ASP A 139 5.42 12.01 -3.03
CA ASP A 139 4.59 13.01 -2.35
C ASP A 139 4.17 12.56 -0.94
N HIS A 140 4.26 11.26 -0.68
CA HIS A 140 3.99 10.66 0.63
C HIS A 140 5.24 10.42 1.48
N VAL A 141 6.44 10.54 0.91
CA VAL A 141 7.68 10.05 1.54
C VAL A 141 8.72 11.15 1.74
N GLN A 142 9.31 11.18 2.92
CA GLN A 142 10.49 12.00 3.22
C GLN A 142 11.54 11.18 3.97
N HIS A 143 12.82 11.54 3.81
CA HIS A 143 13.92 10.86 4.48
C HIS A 143 14.59 11.78 5.50
N ILE A 144 14.70 11.31 6.74
CA ILE A 144 15.38 12.01 7.85
C ILE A 144 16.43 11.07 8.43
N GLY A 145 17.69 11.27 8.05
CA GLY A 145 18.77 10.35 8.42
C GLY A 145 18.53 8.95 7.88
N ASP A 146 18.46 7.96 8.76
CA ASP A 146 18.14 6.54 8.46
C ASP A 146 16.63 6.24 8.44
N THR A 147 15.80 7.23 8.73
CA THR A 147 14.35 7.06 8.85
C THR A 147 13.63 7.50 7.58
N THR A 148 12.84 6.59 7.03
CA THR A 148 11.86 6.88 5.99
C THR A 148 10.55 7.25 6.65
N VAL A 149 10.10 8.49 6.47
CA VAL A 149 8.84 9.00 7.01
C VAL A 149 7.78 8.95 5.93
N VAL A 150 6.65 8.37 6.26
CA VAL A 150 5.48 8.25 5.36
C VAL A 150 4.31 8.99 5.99
N CYS A 151 3.64 9.84 5.20
CA CYS A 151 2.51 10.63 5.66
C CYS A 151 1.28 10.38 4.76
N TRP A 152 0.08 10.35 5.37
CA TRP A 152 -1.16 10.26 4.60
C TRP A 152 -2.36 10.80 5.40
N ALA A 153 -3.36 11.28 4.67
CA ALA A 153 -4.67 11.64 5.21
C ALA A 153 -5.69 10.53 4.99
N GLU A 154 -6.66 10.39 5.87
CA GLU A 154 -7.78 9.48 5.67
C GLU A 154 -8.71 10.03 4.58
N GLY A 155 -8.99 9.20 3.54
CA GLY A 155 -9.86 9.60 2.43
C GLY A 155 -9.16 10.35 1.30
N ALA A 156 -7.82 10.31 1.27
CA ALA A 156 -6.90 10.67 0.19
C ALA A 156 -7.33 11.81 -0.75
N GLU A 157 -6.99 13.02 -0.39
CA GLU A 157 -6.92 14.15 -1.32
C GLU A 157 -5.48 14.67 -1.32
N ASP A 158 -4.88 14.87 -2.50
CA ASP A 158 -3.48 15.26 -2.68
C ASP A 158 -3.10 16.55 -1.93
N ILE A 159 -4.09 17.43 -1.70
CA ILE A 159 -3.88 18.68 -1.00
C ILE A 159 -3.35 18.49 0.43
N TYR A 160 -3.83 17.46 1.16
CA TYR A 160 -3.36 17.18 2.52
C TYR A 160 -1.90 16.74 2.55
N GLN A 161 -1.48 15.99 1.53
CA GLN A 161 -0.08 15.56 1.40
C GLN A 161 0.83 16.76 1.18
N SER A 162 0.49 17.61 0.20
CA SER A 162 1.27 18.81 -0.10
C SER A 162 1.41 19.73 1.11
N PHE A 163 0.31 19.98 1.83
CA PHE A 163 0.34 20.76 3.07
C PHE A 163 1.14 20.09 4.18
N GLY A 164 0.92 18.81 4.42
CA GLY A 164 1.61 18.05 5.46
C GLY A 164 3.11 18.02 5.21
N MET A 165 3.53 17.74 3.98
CA MET A 165 4.94 17.75 3.60
C MET A 165 5.55 19.13 3.73
N ALA A 166 4.88 20.20 3.28
CA ALA A 166 5.35 21.57 3.40
C ALA A 166 5.47 22.02 4.87
N ALA A 167 4.51 21.65 5.71
CA ALA A 167 4.51 22.01 7.12
C ALA A 167 5.57 21.26 7.95
N LEU A 168 5.75 19.96 7.70
CA LEU A 168 6.64 19.11 8.48
C LEU A 168 8.09 19.18 8.01
N PHE A 169 8.33 19.34 6.72
CA PHE A 169 9.67 19.20 6.12
C PHE A 169 10.10 20.44 5.33
N GLY A 170 9.24 21.41 5.21
CA GLY A 170 9.45 22.56 4.31
C GLY A 170 9.16 22.19 2.85
N GLY A 171 8.84 23.17 2.06
CA GLY A 171 8.51 23.01 0.65
C GLY A 171 7.43 23.96 0.21
N GLU A 172 7.07 23.85 -1.06
CA GLU A 172 6.02 24.66 -1.68
C GLU A 172 4.74 23.83 -1.84
N VAL A 173 3.60 24.46 -1.68
CA VAL A 173 2.31 23.88 -2.05
C VAL A 173 1.93 24.47 -3.41
N PRO A 174 1.71 23.64 -4.44
CA PRO A 174 1.38 24.13 -5.77
C PRO A 174 0.21 25.11 -5.76
N GLY A 175 0.41 26.27 -6.36
CA GLY A 175 -0.63 27.32 -6.46
C GLY A 175 -0.79 28.23 -5.23
N LEU A 176 0.02 28.07 -4.20
CA LEU A 176 0.02 28.93 -3.01
C LEU A 176 1.32 29.72 -2.87
N SER A 177 1.21 30.99 -2.46
CA SER A 177 2.37 31.74 -2.04
C SER A 177 2.78 31.33 -0.60
N ASP A 178 4.03 31.58 -0.21
CA ASP A 178 4.53 31.33 1.14
C ASP A 178 3.67 32.03 2.22
N ASN A 179 3.16 33.22 1.93
CA ASN A 179 2.33 33.95 2.86
C ASN A 179 0.95 33.31 3.01
N ASP A 180 0.36 32.83 1.91
CA ASP A 180 -0.93 32.15 1.94
C ASP A 180 -0.79 30.77 2.63
N LEU A 181 0.29 30.04 2.36
CA LEU A 181 0.60 28.78 3.05
C LEU A 181 0.72 29.00 4.58
N ARG A 182 1.48 30.01 5.02
CA ARG A 182 1.63 30.33 6.45
C ARG A 182 0.30 30.75 7.08
N ALA A 183 -0.52 31.51 6.38
CA ALA A 183 -1.85 31.90 6.84
C ALA A 183 -2.77 30.68 6.97
N ALA A 184 -2.75 29.77 5.99
CA ALA A 184 -3.52 28.54 6.01
C ALA A 184 -3.09 27.62 7.16
N LEU A 185 -1.80 27.37 7.33
CA LEU A 185 -1.25 26.55 8.43
C LEU A 185 -1.63 27.14 9.80
N LYS A 186 -1.56 28.47 9.96
CA LYS A 186 -2.00 29.13 11.20
C LYS A 186 -3.49 28.94 11.47
N ARG A 187 -4.35 28.97 10.46
CA ARG A 187 -5.79 28.68 10.58
C ARG A 187 -6.00 27.22 11.01
N LEU A 188 -5.36 26.27 10.33
CA LEU A 188 -5.46 24.84 10.62
C LEU A 188 -4.99 24.51 12.04
N ALA A 189 -3.86 25.07 12.48
CA ALA A 189 -3.34 24.91 13.84
C ALA A 189 -4.29 25.48 14.92
N ASN A 190 -5.15 26.43 14.57
CA ASN A 190 -6.22 26.93 15.46
C ASN A 190 -7.56 26.17 15.29
N GLY A 191 -7.59 25.07 14.56
CA GLY A 191 -8.79 24.26 14.31
C GLY A 191 -9.79 24.92 13.37
N LEU A 192 -9.36 25.91 12.58
CA LEU A 192 -10.22 26.62 11.63
C LEU A 192 -10.05 26.02 10.23
N PRO A 193 -11.13 25.74 9.50
CA PRO A 193 -11.06 25.21 8.16
C PRO A 193 -10.46 26.22 7.17
N CYS A 194 -9.88 25.70 6.10
CA CYS A 194 -9.46 26.46 4.93
C CYS A 194 -10.37 26.09 3.76
N ASP A 195 -11.61 26.63 3.79
CA ASP A 195 -12.67 26.28 2.83
C ASP A 195 -12.25 26.54 1.38
N ASP A 196 -11.52 27.62 1.14
CA ASP A 196 -11.00 28.00 -0.19
C ASP A 196 -10.05 26.94 -0.76
N LEU A 197 -9.48 26.09 0.08
CA LEU A 197 -8.52 25.05 -0.29
C LEU A 197 -9.08 23.64 -0.06
N GLY A 198 -10.31 23.52 0.44
CA GLY A 198 -10.94 22.22 0.73
C GLY A 198 -10.28 21.46 1.90
N VAL A 199 -9.54 22.15 2.79
CA VAL A 199 -8.79 21.50 3.88
C VAL A 199 -9.53 21.62 5.21
N ASP A 200 -9.96 20.47 5.75
CA ASP A 200 -10.59 20.35 7.07
C ASP A 200 -9.54 20.02 8.14
N PRO A 201 -9.36 20.85 9.19
CA PRO A 201 -8.40 20.59 10.25
C PRO A 201 -8.70 19.32 11.07
N ASN A 202 -9.94 18.83 11.04
CA ASN A 202 -10.34 17.64 11.79
C ASN A 202 -10.07 16.33 11.03
N ARG A 203 -9.64 16.40 9.78
CA ARG A 203 -9.31 15.20 8.98
C ARG A 203 -8.25 14.38 9.69
N PRO A 204 -8.44 13.06 9.91
CA PRO A 204 -7.40 12.22 10.45
C PRO A 204 -6.17 12.20 9.54
N PHE A 205 -5.01 12.45 10.13
CA PHE A 205 -3.72 12.45 9.46
C PHE A 205 -2.74 11.54 10.21
N TYR A 206 -1.89 10.88 9.46
CA TYR A 206 -0.99 9.86 9.96
C TYR A 206 0.44 10.14 9.52
N ILE A 207 1.39 9.90 10.42
CA ILE A 207 2.82 10.02 10.17
C ILE A 207 3.50 8.77 10.71
N LEU A 208 4.17 8.02 9.85
CA LEU A 208 4.83 6.76 10.18
C LEU A 208 6.32 6.87 9.86
N GLY A 209 7.17 6.72 10.87
CA GLY A 209 8.62 6.63 10.71
C GLY A 209 9.10 5.18 10.70
N LEU A 210 9.75 4.78 9.62
CA LEU A 210 10.31 3.44 9.41
C LEU A 210 11.83 3.52 9.25
N ALA A 211 12.54 2.57 9.84
CA ALA A 211 13.96 2.41 9.62
C ALA A 211 14.30 0.95 9.30
N PRO A 212 15.37 0.71 8.50
CA PRO A 212 15.82 -0.64 8.19
C PRO A 212 16.37 -1.34 9.42
N ASN A 213 16.09 -2.63 9.56
CA ASN A 213 16.65 -3.49 10.59
C ASN A 213 16.90 -4.88 9.98
N ALA A 214 17.96 -5.01 9.21
CA ALA A 214 18.27 -6.19 8.39
C ALA A 214 17.06 -6.56 7.48
N ALA A 215 16.54 -7.78 7.59
CA ALA A 215 15.38 -8.25 6.81
C ALA A 215 14.02 -7.75 7.35
N ARG A 216 14.02 -6.84 8.32
CA ARG A 216 12.81 -6.31 8.96
C ARG A 216 12.80 -4.79 8.94
N LEU A 217 11.62 -4.21 9.17
CA LEU A 217 11.44 -2.78 9.38
C LEU A 217 11.20 -2.52 10.87
N SER A 218 11.82 -1.48 11.40
CA SER A 218 11.56 -0.96 12.73
C SER A 218 10.65 0.26 12.62
N VAL A 219 9.55 0.27 13.35
CA VAL A 219 8.74 1.47 13.54
C VAL A 219 9.45 2.37 14.55
N ARG A 220 9.89 3.53 14.11
CA ARG A 220 10.53 4.53 14.97
C ARG A 220 9.49 5.34 15.74
N PHE A 221 8.44 5.74 15.02
CA PHE A 221 7.30 6.43 15.59
C PHE A 221 6.06 6.23 14.71
N PHE A 222 4.90 6.40 15.33
CA PHE A 222 3.61 6.44 14.65
C PHE A 222 2.75 7.50 15.32
N LEU A 223 2.41 8.56 14.58
CA LEU A 223 1.58 9.65 15.04
C LEU A 223 0.24 9.58 14.31
N ARG A 224 -0.82 9.75 15.06
CA ARG A 224 -2.19 9.85 14.55
C ARG A 224 -2.92 10.93 15.33
N ASP A 225 -3.34 11.97 14.65
CA ASP A 225 -4.24 12.97 15.21
C ASP A 225 -5.01 13.64 14.06
N SER A 226 -5.79 14.68 14.37
CA SER A 226 -6.38 15.54 13.35
C SER A 226 -5.27 16.35 12.64
N PHE A 227 -5.50 16.63 11.36
CA PHE A 227 -4.54 17.34 10.52
C PHE A 227 -4.09 18.66 11.17
N GLY A 228 -5.05 19.48 11.64
CA GLY A 228 -4.73 20.76 12.26
C GLY A 228 -3.90 20.70 13.54
N LYS A 229 -3.91 19.56 14.27
CA LYS A 229 -3.08 19.40 15.47
C LYS A 229 -1.66 18.94 15.16
N LEU A 230 -1.45 18.28 14.01
CA LEU A 230 -0.14 17.81 13.60
C LEU A 230 0.64 18.86 12.81
N MET A 231 -0.06 19.85 12.24
CA MET A 231 0.52 21.00 11.55
C MET A 231 0.77 22.16 12.51
#